data_94c7081eadeb0d571adc8b1898c08c4a
#
_entry.id   94c7081eadeb0d571adc8b1898c08c4a
#
_cell.length_a   1.000
_cell.length_b   1.000
_cell.length_c   1.000
_cell.angle_alpha   90.00
_cell.angle_beta   90.00
_cell.angle_gamma   90.00
#
_symmetry.space_group_name_H-M   'P 1'
#
loop_
_entity.id
_entity.type
_entity.pdbx_description
1 polymer ?
#
loop_
_entity_poly.entity_id
_entity_poly.type
_entity_poly.pdbx_seq_one_letter_code
_entity_poly.pdbx_strand_id
1 'polypeptide(L)'
;IPKYPGSIISESSEFAIMSGQEYAKKLNIPWGISEAAFNLKDLNNNYQYKAFGVPWLGLKRGLADEMVVSSYGTILAINDTPIDTIENLKKLEKEGMYNEYGFYESIDYTLSRLRRGEKSAVIKTYMAHHQGLILLSLDNLFNKNILQKRFMNNPEIEAVEILLEERMPENVILTKEQKERVEKVRNINYET
;
A
#
# COMPACT_ATOMS: atom_id res chain seq x y z
N ILE A 1 -10.70 -3.43 11.12
CA ILE A 1 -10.41 -3.00 12.49
C ILE A 1 -10.46 -1.48 12.49
N PRO A 2 -11.13 -0.84 13.49
CA PRO A 2 -11.13 0.60 13.65
C PRO A 2 -9.73 1.15 13.90
N LYS A 3 -9.50 2.41 13.53
CA LYS A 3 -8.30 3.13 13.91
C LYS A 3 -8.51 3.84 15.22
N TYR A 4 -7.74 3.49 16.22
CA TYR A 4 -7.73 4.17 17.51
C TYR A 4 -6.64 5.24 17.48
N PRO A 5 -7.00 6.53 17.66
CA PRO A 5 -6.02 7.63 17.58
C PRO A 5 -4.84 7.41 18.54
N GLY A 6 -3.62 7.51 18.04
CA GLY A 6 -2.39 7.30 18.80
C GLY A 6 -2.06 5.83 19.11
N SER A 7 -2.81 4.88 18.54
CA SER A 7 -2.46 3.46 18.66
C SER A 7 -1.30 3.09 17.72
N ILE A 8 -0.52 2.08 18.11
CA ILE A 8 0.59 1.55 17.29
C ILE A 8 0.09 1.14 15.89
N ILE A 9 -1.10 0.52 15.82
CA ILE A 9 -1.69 0.06 14.55
C ILE A 9 -2.05 1.25 13.65
N SER A 10 -2.65 2.31 14.21
CA SER A 10 -3.02 3.52 13.46
C SER A 10 -1.77 4.22 12.91
N GLU A 11 -0.82 4.52 13.77
CA GLU A 11 0.44 5.18 13.42
C GLU A 11 1.22 4.37 12.36
N SER A 12 1.33 3.03 12.55
CA SER A 12 2.02 2.16 11.60
C SER A 12 1.36 2.14 10.23
N SER A 13 0.02 2.19 10.18
CA SER A 13 -0.73 2.26 8.91
C SER A 13 -0.45 3.57 8.17
N GLU A 14 -0.47 4.68 8.88
CA GLU A 14 -0.19 6.00 8.30
C GLU A 14 1.25 6.09 7.80
N PHE A 15 2.22 5.61 8.58
CA PHE A 15 3.61 5.55 8.14
C PHE A 15 3.81 4.67 6.91
N ALA A 16 3.11 3.55 6.81
CA ALA A 16 3.18 2.68 5.64
C ALA A 16 2.69 3.38 4.37
N ILE A 17 1.56 4.09 4.46
CA ILE A 17 1.00 4.87 3.35
C ILE A 17 1.99 5.97 2.93
N MET A 18 2.43 6.80 3.87
CA MET A 18 3.37 7.91 3.61
C MET A 18 4.67 7.41 3.00
N SER A 19 5.25 6.34 3.54
CA SER A 19 6.49 5.75 3.01
C SER A 19 6.31 5.27 1.58
N GLY A 20 5.18 4.65 1.26
CA GLY A 20 4.85 4.23 -0.10
C GLY A 20 4.72 5.41 -1.06
N GLN A 21 4.05 6.48 -0.65
CA GLN A 21 3.88 7.71 -1.42
C GLN A 21 5.23 8.40 -1.69
N GLU A 22 6.06 8.58 -0.67
CA GLU A 22 7.38 9.21 -0.81
C GLU A 22 8.34 8.38 -1.66
N TYR A 23 8.31 7.05 -1.53
CA TYR A 23 9.12 6.19 -2.37
C TYR A 23 8.74 6.31 -3.84
N ALA A 24 7.46 6.24 -4.15
CA ALA A 24 6.95 6.37 -5.52
C ALA A 24 7.25 7.77 -6.11
N LYS A 25 7.15 8.82 -5.30
CA LYS A 25 7.50 10.19 -5.70
C LYS A 25 8.97 10.30 -6.11
N LYS A 26 9.89 9.70 -5.34
CA LYS A 26 11.33 9.66 -5.68
C LYS A 26 11.60 8.94 -6.99
N LEU A 27 10.81 7.92 -7.32
CA LEU A 27 10.91 7.15 -8.56
C LEU A 27 10.12 7.76 -9.72
N ASN A 28 9.33 8.80 -9.46
CA ASN A 28 8.41 9.41 -10.42
C ASN A 28 7.43 8.40 -11.06
N ILE A 29 6.88 7.50 -10.23
CA ILE A 29 5.86 6.52 -10.60
C ILE A 29 4.61 6.69 -9.72
N PRO A 30 3.43 6.13 -10.09
CA PRO A 30 2.32 6.01 -9.18
C PRO A 30 2.69 5.18 -7.95
N TRP A 31 2.09 5.47 -6.79
CA TRP A 31 2.27 4.67 -5.58
C TRP A 31 1.22 3.54 -5.49
N GLY A 32 1.46 2.57 -4.60
CA GLY A 32 0.60 1.40 -4.42
C GLY A 32 1.35 0.07 -4.58
N ILE A 33 2.67 0.08 -4.32
CA ILE A 33 3.50 -1.14 -4.34
C ILE A 33 2.98 -2.09 -3.27
N SER A 34 2.54 -3.26 -3.69
CA SER A 34 2.02 -4.32 -2.83
C SER A 34 2.16 -5.67 -3.54
N GLU A 35 1.65 -6.75 -2.96
CA GLU A 35 1.59 -8.02 -3.69
C GLU A 35 0.70 -7.88 -4.92
N ALA A 36 1.13 -8.44 -6.04
CA ALA A 36 0.42 -8.31 -7.30
C ALA A 36 0.88 -9.32 -8.35
N ALA A 37 0.07 -9.49 -9.38
CA ALA A 37 0.53 -10.11 -10.61
C ALA A 37 1.54 -9.17 -11.31
N PHE A 38 2.53 -9.75 -11.98
CA PHE A 38 3.63 -9.01 -12.62
C PHE A 38 3.92 -9.51 -14.02
N ASN A 39 4.76 -8.77 -14.78
CA ASN A 39 5.01 -9.01 -16.20
C ASN A 39 5.91 -10.22 -16.46
N LEU A 40 5.46 -11.38 -15.99
CA LEU A 40 6.01 -12.69 -16.29
C LEU A 40 4.87 -13.70 -16.36
N LYS A 41 4.89 -14.54 -17.40
CA LYS A 41 3.85 -15.56 -17.58
C LYS A 41 4.42 -16.96 -17.45
N ASP A 42 3.60 -17.88 -16.97
CA ASP A 42 3.91 -19.30 -16.97
C ASP A 42 3.67 -19.94 -18.36
N LEU A 43 3.90 -21.25 -18.45
CA LEU A 43 3.70 -22.02 -19.68
C LEU A 43 2.22 -22.06 -20.15
N ASN A 44 1.29 -21.78 -19.25
CA ASN A 44 -0.15 -21.72 -19.53
C ASN A 44 -0.61 -20.28 -19.85
N ASN A 45 0.35 -19.35 -20.05
CA ASN A 45 0.10 -17.93 -20.32
C ASN A 45 -0.57 -17.16 -19.15
N ASN A 46 -0.55 -17.69 -17.92
CA ASN A 46 -1.01 -16.98 -16.75
C ASN A 46 0.07 -16.08 -16.18
N TYR A 47 -0.30 -14.87 -15.78
CA TYR A 47 0.61 -13.99 -15.07
C TYR A 47 1.04 -14.59 -13.74
N GLN A 48 2.31 -14.49 -13.41
CA GLN A 48 2.83 -14.86 -12.12
C GLN A 48 2.49 -13.81 -11.07
N TYR A 49 2.49 -14.21 -9.80
CA TYR A 49 2.07 -13.40 -8.66
C TYR A 49 3.06 -13.55 -7.52
N LYS A 50 3.40 -12.43 -6.88
CA LYS A 50 4.21 -12.42 -5.64
C LYS A 50 4.05 -11.13 -4.86
N ALA A 51 4.63 -11.10 -3.64
CA ALA A 51 4.72 -9.90 -2.83
C ALA A 51 5.83 -8.97 -3.35
N PHE A 52 5.49 -7.69 -3.44
CA PHE A 52 6.40 -6.57 -3.61
C PHE A 52 6.28 -5.65 -2.40
N GLY A 53 7.25 -4.78 -2.18
CA GLY A 53 7.21 -3.88 -1.04
C GLY A 53 8.14 -2.69 -1.20
N VAL A 54 7.87 -1.68 -0.40
CA VAL A 54 8.74 -0.51 -0.28
C VAL A 54 9.96 -0.90 0.56
N PRO A 55 11.19 -0.57 0.14
CA PRO A 55 12.42 -1.04 0.79
C PRO A 55 12.51 -0.77 2.30
N TRP A 56 11.94 0.35 2.75
CA TRP A 56 11.96 0.73 4.18
C TRP A 56 10.93 0.03 5.05
N LEU A 57 9.88 -0.52 4.43
CA LEU A 57 8.78 -1.18 5.15
C LEU A 57 8.96 -2.69 5.20
N GLY A 58 9.68 -3.26 4.25
CA GLY A 58 9.87 -4.69 4.14
C GLY A 58 11.11 -5.19 4.86
N LEU A 59 10.99 -6.37 5.47
CA LEU A 59 12.14 -7.08 6.03
C LEU A 59 12.95 -7.85 4.97
N LYS A 60 12.37 -8.07 3.81
CA LYS A 60 13.01 -8.75 2.68
C LYS A 60 14.06 -7.83 2.05
N ARG A 61 15.23 -8.37 1.74
CA ARG A 61 16.27 -7.68 0.97
C ARG A 61 15.93 -7.66 -0.51
N GLY A 62 16.45 -6.69 -1.27
CA GLY A 62 16.27 -6.58 -2.73
C GLY A 62 14.91 -6.07 -3.17
N LEU A 63 14.11 -5.47 -2.29
CA LEU A 63 12.80 -4.93 -2.65
C LEU A 63 12.88 -3.77 -3.65
N ALA A 64 13.99 -3.03 -3.68
CA ALA A 64 14.20 -1.93 -4.61
C ALA A 64 14.44 -2.39 -6.06
N ASP A 65 14.74 -3.68 -6.27
CA ASP A 65 15.05 -4.23 -7.60
C ASP A 65 13.79 -4.43 -8.46
N GLU A 66 12.62 -4.41 -7.82
CA GLU A 66 11.35 -4.71 -8.47
C GLU A 66 10.28 -3.69 -8.10
N MET A 67 9.66 -3.11 -9.11
CA MET A 67 8.68 -2.04 -8.97
C MET A 67 7.38 -2.43 -9.66
N VAL A 68 6.44 -2.99 -8.88
CA VAL A 68 5.10 -3.33 -9.35
C VAL A 68 4.08 -2.61 -8.50
N VAL A 69 3.27 -1.77 -9.14
CA VAL A 69 2.24 -0.95 -8.50
C VAL A 69 0.88 -1.54 -8.77
N SER A 70 0.08 -1.75 -7.74
CA SER A 70 -1.28 -2.28 -7.84
C SER A 70 -2.32 -1.19 -7.59
N SER A 71 -3.46 -1.29 -8.28
CA SER A 71 -4.58 -0.37 -8.10
C SER A 71 -5.23 -0.53 -6.72
N TYR A 72 -5.35 -1.77 -6.22
CA TYR A 72 -5.94 -2.01 -4.91
C TYR A 72 -5.08 -1.44 -3.77
N GLY A 73 -3.75 -1.53 -3.86
CA GLY A 73 -2.83 -0.96 -2.89
C GLY A 73 -2.97 0.56 -2.77
N THR A 74 -3.33 1.24 -3.86
CA THR A 74 -3.72 2.66 -3.85
C THR A 74 -5.07 2.85 -3.14
N ILE A 75 -6.10 2.08 -3.51
CA ILE A 75 -7.47 2.27 -3.02
C ILE A 75 -7.62 1.93 -1.53
N LEU A 76 -6.83 1.02 -0.99
CA LEU A 76 -6.83 0.72 0.44
C LEU A 76 -6.56 1.96 1.33
N ALA A 77 -5.82 2.95 0.82
CA ALA A 77 -5.53 4.18 1.54
C ALA A 77 -6.62 5.25 1.43
N ILE A 78 -7.73 4.99 0.73
CA ILE A 78 -8.75 6.01 0.45
C ILE A 78 -9.43 6.57 1.70
N ASN A 79 -9.48 5.79 2.76
CA ASN A 79 -10.05 6.24 4.04
C ASN A 79 -9.09 7.14 4.83
N ASP A 80 -7.80 7.14 4.49
CA ASP A 80 -6.74 7.89 5.17
C ASP A 80 -6.31 9.12 4.38
N THR A 81 -6.05 8.93 3.08
CA THR A 81 -5.55 9.98 2.18
C THR A 81 -6.42 10.04 0.90
N PRO A 82 -7.70 10.43 1.00
CA PRO A 82 -8.64 10.35 -0.12
C PRO A 82 -8.22 11.20 -1.32
N ILE A 83 -7.67 12.39 -1.10
CA ILE A 83 -7.24 13.28 -2.18
C ILE A 83 -6.06 12.66 -2.94
N ASP A 84 -5.02 12.26 -2.21
CA ASP A 84 -3.82 11.64 -2.80
C ASP A 84 -4.16 10.34 -3.52
N THR A 85 -5.10 9.55 -2.96
CA THR A 85 -5.60 8.33 -3.58
C THR A 85 -6.25 8.62 -4.94
N ILE A 86 -7.15 9.60 -5.01
CA ILE A 86 -7.83 9.97 -6.25
C ILE A 86 -6.83 10.51 -7.28
N GLU A 87 -5.88 11.34 -6.86
CA GLU A 87 -4.84 11.86 -7.75
C GLU A 87 -3.96 10.74 -8.29
N ASN A 88 -3.61 9.76 -7.45
CA ASN A 88 -2.82 8.62 -7.88
C ASN A 88 -3.60 7.69 -8.84
N LEU A 89 -4.89 7.48 -8.61
CA LEU A 89 -5.74 6.74 -9.54
C LEU A 89 -5.81 7.41 -10.92
N LYS A 90 -5.88 8.75 -10.97
CA LYS A 90 -5.78 9.49 -12.24
C LYS A 90 -4.43 9.32 -12.93
N LYS A 91 -3.35 9.15 -12.18
CA LYS A 91 -2.04 8.81 -12.76
C LYS A 91 -2.04 7.40 -13.35
N LEU A 92 -2.57 6.42 -12.60
CA LEU A 92 -2.71 5.03 -13.07
C LEU A 92 -3.61 4.94 -14.33
N GLU A 93 -4.69 5.71 -14.40
CA GLU A 93 -5.54 5.80 -15.58
C GLU A 93 -4.76 6.31 -16.80
N LYS A 94 -3.95 7.37 -16.65
CA LYS A 94 -3.08 7.90 -17.71
C LYS A 94 -2.02 6.90 -18.20
N GLU A 95 -1.60 5.99 -17.33
CA GLU A 95 -0.69 4.87 -17.66
C GLU A 95 -1.43 3.69 -18.34
N GLY A 96 -2.74 3.82 -18.61
CA GLY A 96 -3.54 2.80 -19.27
C GLY A 96 -4.05 1.68 -18.37
N MET A 97 -4.06 1.91 -17.06
CA MET A 97 -4.52 0.95 -16.06
C MET A 97 -6.05 0.84 -15.93
N TYR A 98 -6.81 1.64 -16.67
CA TYR A 98 -8.28 1.69 -16.56
C TYR A 98 -8.96 1.30 -17.88
N ASN A 99 -10.08 0.56 -17.78
CA ASN A 99 -10.95 0.22 -18.91
C ASN A 99 -12.43 0.14 -18.48
N GLU A 100 -13.29 -0.40 -19.34
CA GLU A 100 -14.73 -0.55 -19.09
C GLU A 100 -15.10 -1.38 -17.86
N TYR A 101 -14.21 -2.27 -17.39
CA TYR A 101 -14.39 -3.10 -16.19
C TYR A 101 -13.68 -2.54 -14.95
N GLY A 102 -13.09 -1.33 -15.04
CA GLY A 102 -12.37 -0.69 -13.95
C GLY A 102 -10.85 -0.81 -14.09
N PHE A 103 -10.15 -0.71 -12.95
CA PHE A 103 -8.69 -0.77 -12.92
C PHE A 103 -8.20 -2.19 -13.07
N TYR A 104 -7.21 -2.37 -13.98
CA TYR A 104 -6.43 -3.59 -14.08
C TYR A 104 -5.64 -3.87 -12.79
N GLU A 105 -5.12 -5.08 -12.68
CA GLU A 105 -4.45 -5.61 -11.50
C GLU A 105 -3.25 -4.75 -11.07
N SER A 106 -2.31 -4.53 -12.01
CA SER A 106 -1.06 -3.85 -11.69
C SER A 106 -0.36 -3.29 -12.93
N ILE A 107 0.66 -2.48 -12.67
CA ILE A 107 1.60 -2.00 -13.67
C ILE A 107 3.03 -2.27 -13.20
N ASP A 108 3.83 -2.89 -14.06
CA ASP A 108 5.21 -3.31 -13.78
C ASP A 108 6.19 -2.35 -14.42
N TYR A 109 7.03 -1.71 -13.59
CA TYR A 109 8.11 -0.80 -14.00
C TYR A 109 9.48 -1.46 -13.92
N THR A 110 9.57 -2.76 -13.67
CA THR A 110 10.84 -3.49 -13.51
C THR A 110 11.52 -3.69 -14.85
N LEU A 111 12.60 -2.97 -15.10
CA LEU A 111 13.28 -2.91 -16.38
C LEU A 111 13.64 -4.28 -16.97
N SER A 112 14.02 -5.24 -16.14
CA SER A 112 14.40 -6.60 -16.58
C SER A 112 13.23 -7.40 -17.18
N ARG A 113 11.99 -6.94 -16.99
CA ARG A 113 10.76 -7.58 -17.50
C ARG A 113 10.07 -6.77 -18.60
N LEU A 114 10.66 -5.65 -19.01
CA LEU A 114 10.12 -4.79 -20.07
C LEU A 114 10.82 -5.05 -21.40
N ARG A 115 10.10 -4.85 -22.49
CA ARG A 115 10.70 -4.86 -23.82
C ARG A 115 11.55 -3.60 -24.03
N ARG A 116 12.48 -3.68 -24.96
CA ARG A 116 13.34 -2.55 -25.30
C ARG A 116 12.49 -1.33 -25.72
N GLY A 117 12.64 -0.24 -24.99
CA GLY A 117 11.92 1.01 -25.25
C GLY A 117 10.61 1.18 -24.49
N GLU A 118 10.12 0.15 -23.81
CA GLU A 118 8.96 0.27 -22.90
C GLU A 118 9.41 0.87 -21.56
N LYS A 119 8.54 1.68 -20.95
CA LYS A 119 8.76 2.25 -19.62
C LYS A 119 8.02 1.48 -18.52
N SER A 120 6.95 0.80 -18.89
CA SER A 120 6.10 0.01 -18.00
C SER A 120 5.30 -1.02 -18.79
N ALA A 121 4.73 -1.99 -18.10
CA ALA A 121 3.82 -2.99 -18.67
C ALA A 121 2.57 -3.12 -17.80
N VAL A 122 1.40 -2.88 -18.37
CA VAL A 122 0.11 -3.07 -17.69
C VAL A 122 -0.25 -4.55 -17.67
N ILE A 123 -0.56 -5.06 -16.49
CA ILE A 123 -0.95 -6.45 -16.25
C ILE A 123 -2.48 -6.56 -16.37
N LYS A 124 -2.92 -6.85 -17.60
CA LYS A 124 -4.33 -6.85 -17.98
C LYS A 124 -5.05 -8.10 -17.47
N THR A 125 -5.23 -8.18 -16.18
CA THR A 125 -6.01 -9.20 -15.47
C THR A 125 -6.74 -8.58 -14.28
N TYR A 126 -7.58 -9.34 -13.61
CA TYR A 126 -8.31 -8.95 -12.42
C TYR A 126 -8.22 -10.09 -11.40
N MET A 127 -7.91 -9.76 -10.16
CA MET A 127 -7.87 -10.73 -9.08
C MET A 127 -9.07 -10.52 -8.14
N ALA A 128 -9.86 -11.56 -7.95
CA ALA A 128 -11.11 -11.48 -7.19
C ALA A 128 -10.91 -10.91 -5.77
N HIS A 129 -9.87 -11.35 -5.07
CA HIS A 129 -9.60 -10.86 -3.72
C HIS A 129 -9.17 -9.39 -3.69
N HIS A 130 -8.41 -8.89 -4.68
CA HIS A 130 -8.07 -7.47 -4.78
C HIS A 130 -9.30 -6.60 -5.09
N GLN A 131 -10.17 -7.06 -5.99
CA GLN A 131 -11.44 -6.39 -6.25
C GLN A 131 -12.33 -6.39 -5.00
N GLY A 132 -12.33 -7.48 -4.23
CA GLY A 132 -12.99 -7.54 -2.93
C GLY A 132 -12.45 -6.50 -1.93
N LEU A 133 -11.12 -6.36 -1.82
CA LEU A 133 -10.49 -5.35 -0.95
C LEU A 133 -10.84 -3.92 -1.38
N ILE A 134 -10.89 -3.65 -2.69
CA ILE A 134 -11.35 -2.36 -3.23
C ILE A 134 -12.78 -2.07 -2.78
N LEU A 135 -13.70 -3.02 -2.99
CA LEU A 135 -15.10 -2.87 -2.61
C LEU A 135 -15.28 -2.67 -1.11
N LEU A 136 -14.54 -3.41 -0.27
CA LEU A 136 -14.55 -3.26 1.18
C LEU A 136 -14.09 -1.86 1.62
N SER A 137 -13.05 -1.32 0.98
CA SER A 137 -12.53 0.01 1.29
C SER A 137 -13.55 1.10 0.92
N LEU A 138 -14.19 0.97 -0.24
CA LEU A 138 -15.22 1.89 -0.71
C LEU A 138 -16.49 1.79 0.14
N ASP A 139 -16.92 0.58 0.52
CA ASP A 139 -18.06 0.38 1.40
C ASP A 139 -17.85 1.03 2.77
N ASN A 140 -16.66 0.88 3.35
CA ASN A 140 -16.31 1.58 4.59
C ASN A 140 -16.34 3.10 4.44
N LEU A 141 -15.87 3.64 3.32
CA LEU A 141 -15.89 5.08 3.05
C LEU A 141 -17.33 5.60 2.94
N PHE A 142 -18.18 4.97 2.13
CA PHE A 142 -19.52 5.47 1.85
C PHE A 142 -20.54 5.12 2.93
N ASN A 143 -20.36 4.01 3.65
CA ASN A 143 -21.28 3.50 4.65
C ASN A 143 -20.77 3.64 6.10
N LYS A 144 -19.92 4.65 6.36
CA LYS A 144 -19.48 5.03 7.70
C LYS A 144 -18.87 3.84 8.48
N ASN A 145 -17.96 3.12 7.85
CA ASN A 145 -17.25 1.97 8.42
C ASN A 145 -18.18 0.82 8.86
N ILE A 146 -19.22 0.55 8.10
CA ILE A 146 -20.24 -0.45 8.47
C ILE A 146 -19.65 -1.85 8.64
N LEU A 147 -18.70 -2.26 7.80
CA LEU A 147 -18.08 -3.57 7.88
C LEU A 147 -17.17 -3.70 9.09
N GLN A 148 -16.44 -2.64 9.42
CA GLN A 148 -15.64 -2.59 10.66
C GLN A 148 -16.56 -2.73 11.88
N LYS A 149 -17.67 -1.99 11.93
CA LYS A 149 -18.64 -2.08 13.02
C LYS A 149 -19.24 -3.48 13.16
N ARG A 150 -19.60 -4.12 12.04
CA ARG A 150 -20.12 -5.49 12.06
C ARG A 150 -19.09 -6.49 12.57
N PHE A 151 -17.84 -6.34 12.18
CA PHE A 151 -16.73 -7.17 12.65
C PHE A 151 -16.50 -6.99 14.16
N MET A 152 -16.48 -5.74 14.64
CA MET A 152 -16.25 -5.42 16.05
C MET A 152 -17.41 -5.84 16.96
N ASN A 153 -18.62 -6.01 16.42
CA ASN A 153 -19.78 -6.51 17.19
C ASN A 153 -19.72 -8.03 17.48
N ASN A 154 -18.69 -8.74 17.01
CA ASN A 154 -18.49 -10.12 17.39
C ASN A 154 -17.95 -10.17 18.84
N PRO A 155 -18.59 -10.92 19.78
CA PRO A 155 -18.16 -10.97 21.18
C PRO A 155 -16.72 -11.42 21.40
N GLU A 156 -16.19 -12.29 20.55
CA GLU A 156 -14.79 -12.74 20.61
C GLU A 156 -13.82 -11.62 20.24
N ILE A 157 -14.19 -10.77 19.29
CA ILE A 157 -13.41 -9.62 18.87
C ILE A 157 -13.49 -8.52 19.93
N GLU A 158 -14.69 -8.24 20.45
CA GLU A 158 -14.91 -7.28 21.52
C GLU A 158 -14.06 -7.61 22.77
N ALA A 159 -13.96 -8.89 23.12
CA ALA A 159 -13.16 -9.35 24.26
C ALA A 159 -11.66 -9.04 24.13
N VAL A 160 -11.13 -8.90 22.90
CA VAL A 160 -9.71 -8.63 22.64
C VAL A 160 -9.47 -7.21 22.10
N GLU A 161 -10.50 -6.37 22.04
CA GLU A 161 -10.44 -5.01 21.47
C GLU A 161 -9.37 -4.15 22.16
N ILE A 162 -9.21 -4.30 23.48
CA ILE A 162 -8.20 -3.59 24.26
C ILE A 162 -6.77 -3.78 23.73
N LEU A 163 -6.47 -4.92 23.11
CA LEU A 163 -5.15 -5.20 22.51
C LEU A 163 -4.92 -4.37 21.24
N LEU A 164 -5.98 -3.86 20.61
CA LEU A 164 -5.91 -3.02 19.42
C LEU A 164 -5.67 -1.55 19.75
N GLU A 165 -5.88 -1.18 21.01
CA GLU A 165 -5.71 0.19 21.54
C GLU A 165 -4.29 0.45 22.07
N GLU A 166 -3.38 -0.50 21.97
CA GLU A 166 -2.01 -0.32 22.43
C GLU A 166 -1.39 0.94 21.83
N ARG A 167 -1.03 1.87 22.70
CA ARG A 167 -0.51 3.18 22.32
C ARG A 167 1.00 3.17 22.22
N MET A 168 1.52 4.04 21.37
CA MET A 168 2.94 4.36 21.38
C MET A 168 3.32 4.90 22.76
N PRO A 169 4.37 4.35 23.41
CA PRO A 169 4.79 4.84 24.71
C PRO A 169 5.19 6.31 24.61
N GLU A 170 4.58 7.16 25.44
CA GLU A 170 5.04 8.54 25.62
C GLU A 170 6.31 8.54 26.47
N ASN A 171 7.25 9.40 26.13
CA ASN A 171 8.51 9.58 26.88
C ASN A 171 9.42 8.33 26.95
N VAL A 172 9.50 7.55 25.90
CA VAL A 172 10.51 6.47 25.83
C VAL A 172 11.90 7.10 25.93
N ILE A 173 12.65 6.71 26.95
CA ILE A 173 14.07 7.06 27.05
C ILE A 173 14.81 6.25 25.99
N LEU A 174 14.97 6.86 24.82
CA LEU A 174 15.77 6.26 23.76
C LEU A 174 17.24 6.23 24.14
N THR A 175 17.92 5.14 23.88
CA THR A 175 19.39 5.11 23.94
C THR A 175 19.97 6.12 22.94
N LYS A 176 21.23 6.50 23.15
CA LYS A 176 21.90 7.43 22.22
C LYS A 176 21.84 6.94 20.77
N GLU A 177 22.07 5.63 20.55
CA GLU A 177 21.98 5.02 19.22
C GLU A 177 20.58 5.07 18.62
N GLN A 178 19.54 4.86 19.43
CA GLN A 178 18.16 4.96 18.99
C GLN A 178 17.79 6.39 18.60
N LYS A 179 18.25 7.38 19.39
CA LYS A 179 18.06 8.81 19.07
C LYS A 179 18.73 9.18 17.74
N GLU A 180 19.98 8.76 17.54
CA GLU A 180 20.72 9.02 16.30
C GLU A 180 20.05 8.36 15.07
N ARG A 181 19.45 7.18 15.23
CA ARG A 181 18.67 6.51 14.17
C ARG A 181 17.41 7.27 13.84
N VAL A 182 16.64 7.70 14.84
CA VAL A 182 15.42 8.49 14.65
C VAL A 182 15.73 9.83 13.98
N GLU A 183 16.78 10.51 14.42
CA GLU A 183 17.21 11.78 13.80
C GLU A 183 17.67 11.59 12.35
N LYS A 184 18.41 10.53 12.03
CA LYS A 184 18.77 10.20 10.65
C LYS A 184 17.55 9.99 9.77
N VAL A 185 16.54 9.27 10.26
CA VAL A 185 15.29 9.05 9.53
C VAL A 185 14.52 10.36 9.32
N ARG A 186 14.47 11.22 10.34
CA ARG A 186 13.85 12.55 10.23
C ARG A 186 14.59 13.44 9.23
N ASN A 187 15.91 13.45 9.26
CA ASN A 187 16.72 14.29 8.36
C ASN A 187 16.65 13.82 6.89
N ILE A 188 16.49 12.53 6.63
CA ILE A 188 16.25 12.02 5.27
C ILE A 188 14.97 12.60 4.66
N ASN A 189 14.01 12.99 5.48
CA ASN A 189 12.72 13.53 5.02
C ASN A 189 12.74 15.07 4.79
N TYR A 190 13.81 15.78 5.14
CA TYR A 190 13.89 17.25 5.03
C TYR A 190 14.98 17.77 4.08
N GLU A 191 15.82 16.89 3.52
CA GLU A 191 16.82 17.30 2.54
C GLU A 191 16.43 16.82 1.13
N THR A 192 15.43 17.46 0.56
CA THR A 192 15.27 17.59 -0.91
C THR A 192 14.39 18.79 -1.25
#